data_fa168292f0e0a276d7f1f1ae85c8dff1
#
_entry.id   fa168292f0e0a276d7f1f1ae85c8dff1
#
_cell.length_a   1.000
_cell.length_b   1.000
_cell.length_c   1.000
_cell.angle_alpha   90.00
_cell.angle_beta   90.00
_cell.angle_gamma   90.00
#
_symmetry.space_group_name_H-M   'P 1'
#
loop_
_entity.id
_entity.type
_entity.pdbx_description
1 polymer ?
#
loop_
_entity_poly.entity_id
_entity_poly.type
_entity_poly.pdbx_seq_one_letter_code
_entity_poly.pdbx_strand_id
1 'polypeptide(L)'
;TGSYVSRDLFWYRSTLAHNAPRLDGADQPAADAWCSAFDTEGEWSWAQGAFGELTRTLVAGPSYLLDVVELSAAADHLLELPWHLAGVVEVVPSGSWVADTMAGEFVSGVERLEGHGAGSVTLRTRDGSAALDLHLLFDGDLLRAEGPGLPGHSARSTFFVARARARNTRLVSVLDTSGGSAVRAVTAEGPAIIIETASGTD
;
A
#
# COMPACT_ATOMS: atom_id res chain seq x y z
N THR A 1 25.44 -0.28 -4.70
CA THR A 1 25.63 0.74 -3.65
C THR A 1 25.51 2.09 -4.31
N GLY A 2 24.36 2.78 -4.13
CA GLY A 2 24.18 4.13 -4.63
C GLY A 2 25.22 5.08 -4.03
N SER A 3 25.78 5.96 -4.86
CA SER A 3 26.68 6.99 -4.40
C SER A 3 25.93 7.98 -3.50
N TYR A 4 26.50 8.39 -2.39
CA TYR A 4 25.95 9.45 -1.52
C TYR A 4 25.84 10.82 -2.23
N VAL A 5 26.39 10.96 -3.44
CA VAL A 5 26.25 12.15 -4.30
C VAL A 5 25.21 11.98 -5.41
N SER A 6 24.51 10.84 -5.49
CA SER A 6 23.45 10.65 -6.47
C SER A 6 22.19 11.42 -6.05
N ARG A 7 21.57 12.12 -7.02
CA ARG A 7 20.27 12.76 -6.82
C ARG A 7 19.17 11.77 -6.40
N ASP A 8 19.29 10.51 -6.82
CA ASP A 8 18.34 9.44 -6.47
C ASP A 8 18.32 9.13 -4.96
N LEU A 9 19.36 9.57 -4.20
CA LEU A 9 19.35 9.44 -2.75
C LEU A 9 18.16 10.16 -2.12
N PHE A 10 17.72 11.28 -2.69
CA PHE A 10 16.55 12.01 -2.20
C PHE A 10 15.25 11.21 -2.44
N TRP A 11 15.17 10.46 -3.55
CA TRP A 11 14.09 9.52 -3.76
C TRP A 11 14.07 8.44 -2.67
N TYR A 12 15.17 7.72 -2.49
CA TYR A 12 15.24 6.63 -1.51
C TYR A 12 15.04 7.05 -0.05
N ARG A 13 15.07 8.35 0.23
CA ARG A 13 14.77 8.93 1.55
C ARG A 13 13.36 9.48 1.65
N SER A 14 12.64 9.60 0.54
CA SER A 14 11.27 10.09 0.54
C SER A 14 10.29 9.01 1.01
N THR A 15 9.21 9.41 1.63
CA THR A 15 8.13 8.51 2.04
C THR A 15 7.55 7.75 0.85
N LEU A 16 7.46 8.42 -0.30
CA LEU A 16 6.89 7.85 -1.52
C LEU A 16 7.69 6.66 -2.08
N ALA A 17 8.98 6.56 -1.78
CA ALA A 17 9.82 5.43 -2.20
C ALA A 17 9.66 4.17 -1.33
N HIS A 18 8.78 4.21 -0.34
CA HIS A 18 8.53 3.13 0.61
C HIS A 18 7.04 2.78 0.65
N ASN A 19 6.70 1.57 1.10
CA ASN A 19 5.33 1.16 1.38
C ASN A 19 4.88 1.81 2.70
N ALA A 20 4.86 3.14 2.73
CA ALA A 20 4.58 3.95 3.91
C ALA A 20 3.54 5.05 3.59
N PRO A 21 2.56 5.29 4.48
CA PRO A 21 1.54 6.28 4.22
C PRO A 21 2.12 7.70 4.26
N ARG A 22 1.58 8.59 3.43
CA ARG A 22 1.86 10.01 3.47
C ARG A 22 0.57 10.83 3.40
N LEU A 23 0.62 12.06 3.91
CA LEU A 23 -0.51 13.00 3.88
C LEU A 23 -0.18 14.19 2.98
N ASP A 24 -1.19 14.61 2.19
CA ASP A 24 -1.16 15.81 1.34
C ASP A 24 0.05 15.89 0.39
N GLY A 25 0.56 14.72 -0.03
CA GLY A 25 1.70 14.62 -0.92
C GLY A 25 3.05 14.96 -0.29
N ALA A 26 3.10 15.17 1.03
CA ALA A 26 4.32 15.49 1.76
C ALA A 26 5.01 14.23 2.32
N ASP A 27 6.33 14.27 2.43
CA ASP A 27 7.08 13.26 3.17
C ASP A 27 6.71 13.31 4.66
N GLN A 28 6.76 12.16 5.32
CA GLN A 28 6.60 12.10 6.77
C GLN A 28 7.66 12.98 7.44
N PRO A 29 7.27 13.87 8.36
CA PRO A 29 8.23 14.69 9.08
C PRO A 29 9.10 13.82 10.00
N ALA A 30 10.29 14.33 10.31
CA ALA A 30 11.16 13.70 11.30
C ALA A 30 10.55 13.89 12.70
N ALA A 31 9.81 12.90 13.14
CA ALA A 31 9.15 12.86 14.44
C ALA A 31 9.12 11.41 14.95
N ASP A 32 8.85 11.26 16.24
CA ASP A 32 8.77 9.95 16.86
C ASP A 32 7.44 9.27 16.52
N ALA A 33 7.52 7.99 16.19
CA ALA A 33 6.39 7.07 16.16
C ALA A 33 6.53 6.09 17.34
N TRP A 34 5.41 5.58 17.82
CA TRP A 34 5.44 4.62 18.92
C TRP A 34 4.55 3.42 18.62
N CYS A 35 4.94 2.27 19.12
CA CYS A 35 4.10 1.08 19.15
C CYS A 35 3.05 1.28 20.26
N SER A 36 1.79 1.40 19.86
CA SER A 36 0.67 1.60 20.80
C SER A 36 0.18 0.30 21.43
N ALA A 37 0.31 -0.82 20.70
CA ALA A 37 -0.08 -2.13 21.17
C ALA A 37 0.59 -3.21 20.29
N PHE A 38 0.80 -4.38 20.85
CA PHE A 38 1.21 -5.59 20.14
C PHE A 38 0.87 -6.84 20.94
N ASP A 39 0.71 -7.97 20.25
CA ASP A 39 0.53 -9.27 20.87
C ASP A 39 0.90 -10.41 19.92
N THR A 40 1.06 -11.63 20.48
CA THR A 40 1.31 -12.84 19.70
C THR A 40 0.54 -14.00 20.32
N GLU A 41 -0.19 -14.76 19.49
CA GLU A 41 -0.92 -15.96 19.91
C GLU A 41 -0.85 -17.04 18.84
N GLY A 42 -0.23 -18.17 19.15
CA GLY A 42 -0.03 -19.27 18.20
C GLY A 42 0.79 -18.84 16.98
N GLU A 43 0.21 -18.98 15.79
CA GLU A 43 0.82 -18.57 14.52
C GLU A 43 0.50 -17.12 14.14
N TRP A 44 -0.23 -16.39 14.97
CA TRP A 44 -0.62 -15.03 14.75
C TRP A 44 0.22 -14.05 15.57
N SER A 45 0.53 -12.93 14.95
CA SER A 45 1.14 -11.80 15.64
C SER A 45 0.60 -10.50 15.07
N TRP A 46 0.47 -9.49 15.90
CA TRP A 46 0.06 -8.18 15.45
C TRP A 46 0.75 -7.05 16.20
N ALA A 47 0.84 -5.92 15.55
CA ALA A 47 1.36 -4.69 16.15
C ALA A 47 0.64 -3.48 15.58
N GLN A 48 0.43 -2.47 16.42
CA GLN A 48 -0.11 -1.19 16.02
C GLN A 48 0.89 -0.08 16.33
N GLY A 49 1.20 0.72 15.32
CA GLY A 49 1.98 1.94 15.44
C GLY A 49 1.12 3.18 15.27
N ALA A 50 1.48 4.27 15.94
CA ALA A 50 0.83 5.57 15.80
C ALA A 50 1.85 6.64 15.43
N PHE A 51 1.46 7.54 14.51
CA PHE A 51 2.26 8.65 14.03
C PHE A 51 1.36 9.82 13.62
N GLY A 52 1.29 10.87 14.44
CA GLY A 52 0.39 11.98 14.20
C GLY A 52 -1.08 11.54 14.17
N GLU A 53 -1.76 11.82 13.07
CA GLU A 53 -3.18 11.48 12.83
C GLU A 53 -3.35 10.08 12.20
N LEU A 54 -2.25 9.36 12.00
CA LEU A 54 -2.22 8.03 11.39
C LEU A 54 -2.00 6.96 12.44
N THR A 55 -2.72 5.85 12.31
CA THR A 55 -2.39 4.57 12.91
C THR A 55 -2.16 3.54 11.81
N ARG A 56 -1.25 2.60 12.06
CA ARG A 56 -1.03 1.46 11.20
C ARG A 56 -1.02 0.18 12.01
N THR A 57 -1.90 -0.74 11.67
CA THR A 57 -1.99 -2.05 12.29
C THR A 57 -1.56 -3.12 11.31
N LEU A 58 -0.61 -3.94 11.72
CA LEU A 58 -0.14 -5.11 10.97
C LEU A 58 -0.55 -6.36 11.71
N VAL A 59 -1.18 -7.31 11.02
CA VAL A 59 -1.50 -8.64 11.56
C VAL A 59 -0.89 -9.68 10.64
N ALA A 60 0.07 -10.44 11.14
CA ALA A 60 0.71 -11.53 10.42
C ALA A 60 0.09 -12.86 10.83
N GLY A 61 -0.41 -13.60 9.87
CA GLY A 61 -0.91 -14.95 10.00
C GLY A 61 -0.13 -15.95 9.16
N PRO A 62 -0.50 -17.23 9.18
CA PRO A 62 0.24 -18.29 8.48
C PRO A 62 0.22 -18.17 6.96
N SER A 63 -0.79 -17.52 6.38
CA SER A 63 -0.98 -17.45 4.92
C SER A 63 -1.12 -16.04 4.37
N TYR A 64 -1.28 -15.03 5.21
CA TYR A 64 -1.37 -13.63 4.77
C TYR A 64 -0.86 -12.65 5.83
N LEU A 65 -0.56 -11.44 5.36
CA LEU A 65 -0.30 -10.27 6.19
C LEU A 65 -1.42 -9.25 5.91
N LEU A 66 -2.18 -8.88 6.95
CA LEU A 66 -3.12 -7.76 6.92
C LEU A 66 -2.39 -6.49 7.35
N ASP A 67 -2.57 -5.42 6.60
CA ASP A 67 -2.05 -4.08 6.85
C ASP A 67 -3.20 -3.07 6.76
N VAL A 68 -3.48 -2.39 7.85
CA VAL A 68 -4.54 -1.40 7.95
C VAL A 68 -3.93 -0.05 8.31
N VAL A 69 -4.05 0.91 7.43
CA VAL A 69 -3.68 2.31 7.67
C VAL A 69 -4.96 3.10 7.88
N GLU A 70 -5.07 3.76 9.03
CA GLU A 70 -6.22 4.58 9.39
C GLU A 70 -5.81 6.04 9.57
N LEU A 71 -6.58 6.94 9.00
CA LEU A 71 -6.52 8.37 9.22
C LEU A 71 -7.69 8.78 10.13
N SER A 72 -7.39 9.55 11.17
CA SER A 72 -8.40 10.21 12.00
C SER A 72 -7.95 11.65 12.29
N ALA A 73 -8.57 12.60 11.60
CA ALA A 73 -8.14 13.99 11.57
C ALA A 73 -9.32 14.97 11.75
N ALA A 74 -9.02 16.20 12.13
CA ALA A 74 -10.02 17.27 12.26
C ALA A 74 -10.46 17.84 10.90
N ALA A 75 -9.63 17.74 9.87
CA ALA A 75 -9.87 18.23 8.52
C ALA A 75 -9.67 17.09 7.48
N ASP A 76 -10.13 17.34 6.25
CA ASP A 76 -9.88 16.41 5.15
C ASP A 76 -8.42 16.48 4.70
N HIS A 77 -7.78 15.33 4.63
CA HIS A 77 -6.44 15.13 4.09
C HIS A 77 -6.45 14.20 2.88
N LEU A 78 -5.45 14.31 2.05
CA LEU A 78 -5.16 13.35 1.00
C LEU A 78 -4.24 12.28 1.59
N LEU A 79 -4.79 11.12 1.91
CA LEU A 79 -4.02 9.94 2.33
C LEU A 79 -3.58 9.15 1.11
N GLU A 80 -2.29 8.85 1.00
CA GLU A 80 -1.70 8.04 -0.04
C GLU A 80 -0.86 6.92 0.58
N LEU A 81 -1.07 5.69 0.11
CA LEU A 81 -0.28 4.51 0.49
C LEU A 81 0.34 3.89 -0.75
N PRO A 82 1.64 4.13 -1.01
CA PRO A 82 2.34 3.52 -2.12
C PRO A 82 2.64 2.05 -1.86
N TRP A 83 2.64 1.26 -2.95
CA TRP A 83 3.02 -0.14 -2.99
C TRP A 83 4.04 -0.38 -4.09
N HIS A 84 5.25 -0.73 -3.69
CA HIS A 84 6.35 -1.13 -4.56
C HIS A 84 6.39 -2.66 -4.60
N LEU A 85 6.04 -3.23 -5.74
CA LEU A 85 6.00 -4.66 -5.97
C LEU A 85 7.06 -5.05 -7.00
N ALA A 86 7.72 -6.17 -6.78
CA ALA A 86 8.68 -6.71 -7.75
C ALA A 86 7.95 -7.42 -8.91
N GLY A 87 8.62 -7.49 -10.08
CA GLY A 87 8.12 -8.22 -11.23
C GLY A 87 7.04 -7.50 -12.04
N VAL A 88 6.28 -8.28 -12.79
CA VAL A 88 5.18 -7.78 -13.62
C VAL A 88 3.89 -7.80 -12.80
N VAL A 89 3.21 -6.66 -12.72
CA VAL A 89 1.97 -6.50 -11.95
C VAL A 89 0.76 -6.45 -12.87
N GLU A 90 -0.19 -7.34 -12.63
CA GLU A 90 -1.53 -7.34 -13.21
C GLU A 90 -2.53 -6.74 -12.21
N VAL A 91 -3.43 -5.90 -12.68
CA VAL A 91 -4.50 -5.32 -11.86
C VAL A 91 -5.80 -6.04 -12.13
N VAL A 92 -6.46 -6.53 -11.09
CA VAL A 92 -7.70 -7.34 -11.18
C VAL A 92 -8.79 -6.71 -10.29
N PRO A 93 -9.96 -6.33 -10.84
CA PRO A 93 -10.31 -6.38 -12.26
C PRO A 93 -9.46 -5.41 -13.08
N SER A 94 -9.18 -5.78 -14.33
CA SER A 94 -8.51 -4.89 -15.28
C SER A 94 -9.43 -3.72 -15.67
N GLY A 95 -8.84 -2.58 -16.00
CA GLY A 95 -9.58 -1.40 -16.42
C GLY A 95 -8.73 -0.46 -17.27
N SER A 96 -9.36 0.61 -17.76
CA SER A 96 -8.67 1.68 -18.48
C SER A 96 -7.91 2.58 -17.51
N TRP A 97 -6.80 3.13 -17.98
CA TRP A 97 -5.99 4.08 -17.24
C TRP A 97 -6.08 5.46 -17.89
N VAL A 98 -6.31 6.48 -17.09
CA VAL A 98 -6.40 7.87 -17.56
C VAL A 98 -5.32 8.70 -16.87
N ALA A 99 -4.76 9.65 -17.60
CA ALA A 99 -3.73 10.54 -17.08
C ALA A 99 -4.21 11.26 -15.81
N ASP A 100 -3.34 11.30 -14.81
CA ASP A 100 -3.58 11.97 -13.53
C ASP A 100 -2.29 12.65 -13.04
N THR A 101 -2.33 13.23 -11.85
CA THR A 101 -1.21 13.92 -11.24
C THR A 101 -0.99 13.47 -9.81
N MET A 102 0.26 13.48 -9.38
CA MET A 102 0.67 13.21 -8.01
C MET A 102 1.88 14.06 -7.66
N ALA A 103 1.95 14.57 -6.43
CA ALA A 103 3.13 15.27 -5.95
C ALA A 103 4.32 14.33 -5.83
N GLY A 104 5.48 14.71 -6.39
CA GLY A 104 6.71 13.94 -6.30
C GLY A 104 7.72 14.34 -7.39
N GLU A 105 8.89 14.81 -6.98
CA GLU A 105 9.93 15.30 -7.90
C GLU A 105 10.45 14.20 -8.86
N PHE A 106 10.46 12.96 -8.41
CA PHE A 106 11.02 11.82 -9.15
C PHE A 106 9.96 11.00 -9.88
N VAL A 107 8.69 11.40 -9.81
CA VAL A 107 7.55 10.65 -10.34
C VAL A 107 7.22 11.09 -11.75
N SER A 108 6.85 10.14 -12.61
CA SER A 108 6.36 10.37 -13.96
C SER A 108 5.30 9.35 -14.34
N GLY A 109 4.61 9.57 -15.45
CA GLY A 109 3.65 8.63 -16.00
C GLY A 109 2.51 8.31 -15.04
N VAL A 110 2.01 9.30 -14.30
CA VAL A 110 0.93 9.10 -13.34
C VAL A 110 -0.38 8.88 -14.07
N GLU A 111 -1.02 7.77 -13.78
CA GLU A 111 -2.32 7.41 -14.33
C GLU A 111 -3.21 6.85 -13.21
N ARG A 112 -4.51 7.04 -13.34
CA ARG A 112 -5.54 6.58 -12.44
C ARG A 112 -6.38 5.49 -13.10
N LEU A 113 -6.69 4.44 -12.36
CA LEU A 113 -7.62 3.39 -12.79
C LEU A 113 -9.02 3.98 -12.90
N GLU A 114 -9.60 3.93 -14.11
CA GLU A 114 -10.92 4.48 -14.38
C GLU A 114 -12.01 3.58 -13.78
N GLY A 115 -13.01 4.20 -13.15
CA GLY A 115 -14.15 3.48 -12.56
C GLY A 115 -13.86 2.77 -11.23
N HIS A 116 -12.63 2.82 -10.72
CA HIS A 116 -12.38 2.44 -9.33
C HIS A 116 -12.87 3.56 -8.41
N GLY A 117 -13.61 3.18 -7.39
CA GLY A 117 -14.11 4.08 -6.35
C GLY A 117 -14.02 3.36 -5.02
N ALA A 118 -15.16 3.11 -4.36
CA ALA A 118 -15.21 2.24 -3.19
C ALA A 118 -15.17 0.76 -3.61
N GLY A 119 -14.33 -0.04 -2.96
CA GLY A 119 -14.27 -1.46 -3.19
C GLY A 119 -12.87 -2.08 -3.16
N SER A 120 -12.79 -3.31 -3.65
CA SER A 120 -11.54 -4.06 -3.66
C SER A 120 -10.91 -4.14 -5.05
N VAL A 121 -9.59 -4.12 -5.10
CA VAL A 121 -8.78 -4.39 -6.28
C VAL A 121 -7.59 -5.24 -5.87
N THR A 122 -7.18 -6.17 -6.73
CA THR A 122 -6.02 -7.02 -6.49
C THR A 122 -4.88 -6.64 -7.42
N LEU A 123 -3.71 -6.42 -6.86
CA LEU A 123 -2.44 -6.31 -7.58
C LEU A 123 -1.75 -7.68 -7.52
N ARG A 124 -1.79 -8.38 -8.64
CA ARG A 124 -1.14 -9.70 -8.77
C ARG A 124 0.23 -9.52 -9.37
N THR A 125 1.27 -9.88 -8.65
CA THR A 125 2.64 -9.80 -9.14
C THR A 125 3.25 -11.17 -9.34
N ARG A 126 4.13 -11.25 -10.36
CA ARG A 126 4.94 -12.44 -10.63
C ARG A 126 6.37 -12.00 -10.95
N ASP A 127 7.31 -12.67 -10.28
CA ASP A 127 8.75 -12.53 -10.53
C ASP A 127 9.38 -13.91 -10.56
N GLY A 128 9.64 -14.41 -11.75
CA GLY A 128 10.06 -15.79 -11.97
C GLY A 128 9.00 -16.80 -11.48
N SER A 129 9.36 -17.62 -10.51
CA SER A 129 8.45 -18.58 -9.86
C SER A 129 7.72 -18.00 -8.65
N ALA A 130 8.12 -16.84 -8.16
CA ALA A 130 7.46 -16.19 -7.05
C ALA A 130 6.18 -15.48 -7.52
N ALA A 131 5.13 -15.60 -6.73
CA ALA A 131 3.86 -14.91 -6.94
C ALA A 131 3.37 -14.31 -5.62
N LEU A 132 2.73 -13.15 -5.71
CA LEU A 132 2.10 -12.48 -4.59
C LEU A 132 0.83 -11.82 -5.09
N ASP A 133 -0.28 -12.00 -4.38
CA ASP A 133 -1.48 -11.21 -4.57
C ASP A 133 -1.60 -10.21 -3.41
N LEU A 134 -1.71 -8.93 -3.74
CA LEU A 134 -1.98 -7.84 -2.81
C LEU A 134 -3.41 -7.36 -3.05
N HIS A 135 -4.30 -7.68 -2.12
CA HIS A 135 -5.68 -7.23 -2.15
C HIS A 135 -5.77 -5.88 -1.43
N LEU A 136 -6.28 -4.88 -2.13
CA LEU A 136 -6.51 -3.53 -1.59
C LEU A 136 -8.01 -3.31 -1.46
N LEU A 137 -8.47 -2.84 -0.30
CA LEU A 137 -9.86 -2.46 -0.05
C LEU A 137 -9.87 -1.04 0.52
N PHE A 138 -10.46 -0.10 -0.22
CA PHE A 138 -10.52 1.30 0.17
C PHE A 138 -11.59 2.06 -0.64
N ASP A 139 -11.90 3.27 -0.21
CA ASP A 139 -12.75 4.21 -0.94
C ASP A 139 -11.86 5.35 -1.48
N GLY A 140 -11.65 5.36 -2.81
CA GLY A 140 -10.78 6.34 -3.43
C GLY A 140 -10.26 5.92 -4.80
N ASP A 141 -9.10 6.43 -5.17
CA ASP A 141 -8.45 6.19 -6.46
C ASP A 141 -7.28 5.22 -6.33
N LEU A 142 -7.16 4.31 -7.29
CA LEU A 142 -5.91 3.58 -7.51
C LEU A 142 -5.09 4.28 -8.59
N LEU A 143 -3.88 4.69 -8.24
CA LEU A 143 -2.92 5.24 -9.18
C LEU A 143 -1.85 4.20 -9.52
N ARG A 144 -1.27 4.34 -10.72
CA ARG A 144 0.05 3.79 -11.05
C ARG A 144 0.96 4.93 -11.47
N ALA A 145 2.24 4.79 -11.20
CA ALA A 145 3.24 5.78 -11.55
C ALA A 145 4.61 5.13 -11.71
N GLU A 146 5.56 5.85 -12.28
CA GLU A 146 6.94 5.42 -12.38
C GLU A 146 7.85 6.27 -11.50
N GLY A 147 8.77 5.61 -10.80
CA GLY A 147 9.83 6.21 -10.01
C GLY A 147 11.18 5.56 -10.26
N PRO A 148 12.27 6.05 -9.67
CA PRO A 148 13.54 5.34 -9.67
C PRO A 148 13.36 3.92 -9.12
N GLY A 149 13.97 2.94 -9.79
CA GLY A 149 13.95 1.54 -9.35
C GLY A 149 14.84 1.29 -8.13
N LEU A 150 15.18 0.04 -7.89
CA LEU A 150 16.05 -0.36 -6.78
C LEU A 150 17.43 0.33 -6.87
N PRO A 151 18.08 0.64 -5.73
CA PRO A 151 19.41 1.24 -5.72
C PRO A 151 20.43 0.44 -6.55
N GLY A 152 21.11 1.14 -7.45
CA GLY A 152 22.09 0.52 -8.36
C GLY A 152 21.52 0.02 -9.68
N HIS A 153 20.21 0.15 -9.89
CA HIS A 153 19.55 -0.11 -11.17
C HIS A 153 19.19 1.20 -11.85
N SER A 154 19.45 1.29 -13.15
CA SER A 154 19.10 2.49 -13.95
C SER A 154 17.65 2.49 -14.45
N ALA A 155 16.98 1.35 -14.39
CA ALA A 155 15.61 1.21 -14.83
C ALA A 155 14.64 1.89 -13.85
N ARG A 156 13.63 2.56 -14.39
CA ARG A 156 12.48 3.01 -13.60
C ARG A 156 11.61 1.82 -13.25
N SER A 157 10.90 1.93 -12.13
CA SER A 157 9.96 0.91 -11.67
C SER A 157 8.57 1.49 -11.56
N THR A 158 7.58 0.74 -11.98
CA THR A 158 6.17 1.06 -11.74
C THR A 158 5.85 0.75 -10.28
N PHE A 159 5.11 1.65 -9.65
CA PHE A 159 4.53 1.46 -8.33
C PHE A 159 3.05 1.90 -8.35
N PHE A 160 2.29 1.42 -7.38
CA PHE A 160 0.86 1.72 -7.25
C PHE A 160 0.60 2.53 -6.00
N VAL A 161 -0.45 3.33 -5.99
CA VAL A 161 -0.82 4.15 -4.83
C VAL A 161 -2.32 4.05 -4.60
N ALA A 162 -2.72 3.54 -3.45
CA ALA A 162 -4.07 3.71 -2.94
C ALA A 162 -4.21 5.14 -2.40
N ARG A 163 -5.16 5.90 -2.91
CA ARG A 163 -5.33 7.33 -2.60
C ARG A 163 -6.76 7.62 -2.18
N ALA A 164 -6.95 8.19 -1.00
CA ALA A 164 -8.25 8.59 -0.48
C ALA A 164 -8.20 10.04 0.07
N ARG A 165 -9.29 10.80 -0.11
CA ARG A 165 -9.41 12.14 0.48
C ARG A 165 -10.56 12.16 1.47
N ALA A 166 -10.24 12.25 2.75
CA ALA A 166 -11.20 12.29 3.85
C ALA A 166 -10.52 12.78 5.13
N ARG A 167 -11.32 13.05 6.16
CA ARG A 167 -10.84 13.26 7.54
C ARG A 167 -10.78 11.97 8.34
N ASN A 168 -11.62 11.00 7.99
CA ASN A 168 -11.63 9.67 8.59
C ASN A 168 -11.73 8.66 7.47
N THR A 169 -10.71 7.84 7.29
CA THR A 169 -10.68 6.78 6.28
C THR A 169 -9.71 5.69 6.68
N ARG A 170 -9.86 4.53 6.06
CA ARG A 170 -8.89 3.44 6.18
C ARG A 170 -8.52 2.88 4.81
N LEU A 171 -7.27 2.52 4.66
CA LEU A 171 -6.74 1.76 3.54
C LEU A 171 -6.38 0.38 4.08
N VAL A 172 -7.03 -0.65 3.56
CA VAL A 172 -6.81 -2.04 3.94
C VAL A 172 -6.03 -2.73 2.84
N SER A 173 -4.97 -3.43 3.22
CA SER A 173 -4.14 -4.20 2.31
C SER A 173 -3.94 -5.61 2.88
N VAL A 174 -4.20 -6.64 2.08
CA VAL A 174 -3.97 -8.03 2.46
C VAL A 174 -2.98 -8.64 1.48
N LEU A 175 -1.80 -9.00 1.98
CA LEU A 175 -0.76 -9.65 1.19
C LEU A 175 -0.90 -11.16 1.37
N ASP A 176 -1.30 -11.86 0.31
CA ASP A 176 -1.33 -13.32 0.29
C ASP A 176 0.10 -13.86 0.15
N THR A 177 0.66 -14.37 1.25
CA THR A 177 2.03 -14.88 1.31
C THR A 177 2.17 -16.31 0.82
N SER A 178 1.07 -16.94 0.40
CA SER A 178 1.02 -18.32 -0.12
C SER A 178 1.17 -18.42 -1.64
N GLY A 179 1.59 -17.33 -2.29
CA GLY A 179 1.71 -17.28 -3.75
C GLY A 179 0.39 -16.98 -4.48
N GLY A 180 -0.55 -16.28 -3.83
CA GLY A 180 -1.82 -15.87 -4.41
C GLY A 180 -2.88 -16.98 -4.43
N SER A 181 -2.82 -17.93 -3.50
CA SER A 181 -3.74 -19.08 -3.47
C SER A 181 -4.57 -19.18 -2.19
N ALA A 182 -4.22 -18.46 -1.13
CA ALA A 182 -4.92 -18.53 0.14
C ALA A 182 -6.09 -17.56 0.24
N VAL A 183 -5.89 -16.28 -0.13
CA VAL A 183 -6.93 -15.25 0.00
C VAL A 183 -7.80 -15.20 -1.25
N ARG A 184 -9.12 -15.32 -1.07
CA ARG A 184 -10.11 -15.30 -2.15
C ARG A 184 -10.82 -13.97 -2.29
N ALA A 185 -11.15 -13.35 -1.15
CA ALA A 185 -11.83 -12.06 -1.12
C ALA A 185 -11.46 -11.30 0.16
N VAL A 186 -11.51 -9.96 0.05
CA VAL A 186 -11.38 -9.04 1.18
C VAL A 186 -12.56 -8.08 1.11
N THR A 187 -13.36 -8.04 2.16
CA THR A 187 -14.54 -7.16 2.27
C THR A 187 -14.56 -6.47 3.63
N ALA A 188 -15.49 -5.54 3.81
CA ALA A 188 -15.70 -4.88 5.09
C ALA A 188 -17.18 -4.78 5.42
N GLU A 189 -17.52 -5.06 6.69
CA GLU A 189 -18.84 -4.85 7.25
C GLU A 189 -18.73 -3.94 8.49
N GLY A 190 -19.04 -2.67 8.29
CA GLY A 190 -18.81 -1.67 9.33
C GLY A 190 -17.31 -1.58 9.72
N PRO A 191 -16.95 -1.78 10.99
CA PRO A 191 -15.56 -1.76 11.42
C PRO A 191 -14.81 -3.07 11.09
N ALA A 192 -15.50 -4.19 10.89
CA ALA A 192 -14.90 -5.49 10.65
C ALA A 192 -14.31 -5.59 9.23
N ILE A 193 -13.13 -6.19 9.13
CA ILE A 193 -12.51 -6.62 7.87
C ILE A 193 -12.71 -8.14 7.80
N ILE A 194 -13.27 -8.61 6.71
CA ILE A 194 -13.58 -10.03 6.48
C ILE A 194 -12.65 -10.53 5.38
N ILE A 195 -11.86 -11.55 5.69
CA ILE A 195 -10.92 -12.17 4.76
C ILE A 195 -11.39 -13.61 4.50
N GLU A 196 -11.88 -13.84 3.28
CA GLU A 196 -12.23 -15.17 2.84
C GLU A 196 -10.97 -15.89 2.33
N THR A 197 -10.67 -17.01 2.97
CA THR A 197 -9.51 -17.82 2.61
C THR A 197 -9.93 -19.15 1.96
N ALA A 198 -8.99 -19.88 1.41
CA ALA A 198 -9.24 -21.22 0.88
C ALA A 198 -9.67 -22.23 1.97
N SER A 199 -9.30 -21.95 3.24
CA SER A 199 -9.62 -22.76 4.41
C SER A 199 -10.83 -22.32 5.21
N GLY A 200 -11.37 -21.13 4.95
CA GLY A 200 -12.51 -20.55 5.67
C GLY A 200 -12.57 -19.04 5.62
N THR A 201 -13.22 -18.43 6.60
CA THR A 201 -13.36 -16.98 6.75
C THR A 201 -12.75 -16.55 8.09
N ASP A 202 -11.90 -15.53 8.07
CA ASP A 202 -11.22 -14.92 9.21
C ASP A 202 -11.74 -13.49 9.46
#